data_1c22f72cbe628d18f476cdec2fb22f45
#
_entry.id   1c22f72cbe628d18f476cdec2fb22f45
#
_cell.length_a   1.000
_cell.length_b   1.000
_cell.length_c   1.000
_cell.angle_alpha   90.00
_cell.angle_beta   90.00
_cell.angle_gamma   90.00
#
_symmetry.space_group_name_H-M   'P 1'
#
loop_
_entity.id
_entity.type
_entity.pdbx_description
1 polymer ?
#
loop_
_entity_poly.entity_id
_entity_poly.type
_entity_poly.pdbx_seq_one_letter_code
_entity_poly.pdbx_strand_id
1 'polypeptide(L)'
;RDHRRRGARRVRGGSGVSAFWAILAKDLRVELRTLQSLPAMVLFAVTTFVIFRFGLDRTTLEGSLAAGVLLVTVLFAALLAINRLFVPERDEGGFDAIRLAPVDASALFWAKVVALVVYLLALEAVALPVFAVFFLEEWSGLVPLAGVLLLADVGLGATGAVVSTIGANSRARDLLTPLVLLPLLVPLTIAA
;
A
#
# COMPACT_ATOMS: atom_id res chain seq x y z
N ARG A 1 -37.36 10.09 38.94
CA ARG A 1 -37.26 9.06 37.83
C ARG A 1 -36.74 9.63 36.51
N ASP A 2 -36.19 10.86 36.45
CA ASP A 2 -35.84 11.53 35.17
C ASP A 2 -34.33 11.82 34.97
N HIS A 3 -33.49 11.42 35.89
CA HIS A 3 -32.04 11.67 35.79
C HIS A 3 -31.23 10.59 34.98
N ARG A 4 -31.87 9.48 34.56
CA ARG A 4 -31.15 8.40 33.83
C ARG A 4 -31.17 8.52 32.31
N ARG A 5 -31.90 9.45 31.69
CA ARG A 5 -32.04 9.56 30.23
C ARG A 5 -31.10 10.59 29.54
N ARG A 6 -30.32 11.35 30.27
CA ARG A 6 -29.44 12.41 29.73
C ARG A 6 -28.00 11.94 29.43
N GLY A 7 -27.61 10.73 29.85
CA GLY A 7 -26.24 10.21 29.64
C GLY A 7 -25.96 9.49 28.30
N ALA A 8 -27.00 9.09 27.56
CA ALA A 8 -26.84 8.18 26.41
C ALA A 8 -26.68 8.87 25.04
N ARG A 9 -26.67 10.21 24.99
CA ARG A 9 -26.73 10.94 23.68
C ARG A 9 -25.44 11.61 23.22
N ARG A 10 -24.34 11.47 23.95
CA ARG A 10 -23.07 12.17 23.62
C ARG A 10 -21.93 11.30 23.02
N VAL A 11 -22.17 10.05 22.65
CA VAL A 11 -21.09 9.15 22.16
C VAL A 11 -21.14 8.90 20.64
N ARG A 12 -22.03 9.51 19.88
CA ARG A 12 -22.28 9.13 18.48
C ARG A 12 -21.75 10.05 17.39
N GLY A 13 -21.04 11.13 17.71
CA GLY A 13 -20.68 12.14 16.69
C GLY A 13 -19.19 12.26 16.33
N GLY A 14 -18.29 11.61 17.07
CA GLY A 14 -16.85 11.83 16.88
C GLY A 14 -16.01 10.58 16.61
N SER A 15 -16.62 9.38 16.54
CA SER A 15 -15.87 8.13 16.61
C SER A 15 -15.16 7.70 15.33
N GLY A 16 -15.70 8.00 14.15
CA GLY A 16 -15.15 7.50 12.87
C GLY A 16 -13.85 8.21 12.47
N VAL A 17 -13.84 9.53 12.50
CA VAL A 17 -12.65 10.32 12.08
C VAL A 17 -11.51 10.18 13.09
N SER A 18 -11.81 10.19 14.40
CA SER A 18 -10.78 9.96 15.42
C SER A 18 -10.20 8.55 15.37
N ALA A 19 -11.04 7.54 15.10
CA ALA A 19 -10.60 6.16 14.91
C ALA A 19 -9.71 6.02 13.67
N PHE A 20 -10.09 6.61 12.54
CA PHE A 20 -9.28 6.65 11.32
C PHE A 20 -7.86 7.16 11.59
N TRP A 21 -7.74 8.36 12.20
CA TRP A 21 -6.43 8.94 12.48
C TRP A 21 -5.63 8.14 13.50
N ALA A 22 -6.28 7.55 14.49
CA ALA A 22 -5.60 6.70 15.48
C ALA A 22 -5.02 5.44 14.84
N ILE A 23 -5.78 4.77 13.96
CA ILE A 23 -5.35 3.56 13.24
C ILE A 23 -4.21 3.91 12.28
N LEU A 24 -4.39 4.93 11.45
CA LEU A 24 -3.37 5.38 10.50
C LEU A 24 -2.06 5.75 11.21
N ALA A 25 -2.14 6.57 12.26
CA ALA A 25 -0.96 6.97 13.03
C ALA A 25 -0.28 5.77 13.70
N LYS A 26 -1.05 4.77 14.17
CA LYS A 26 -0.51 3.52 14.70
C LYS A 26 0.28 2.78 13.62
N ASP A 27 -0.32 2.54 12.45
CA ASP A 27 0.29 1.77 11.36
C ASP A 27 1.58 2.44 10.87
N LEU A 28 1.56 3.75 10.63
CA LEU A 28 2.75 4.50 10.22
C LEU A 28 3.84 4.48 11.30
N ARG A 29 3.47 4.60 12.59
CA ARG A 29 4.43 4.55 13.69
C ARG A 29 5.05 3.16 13.86
N VAL A 30 4.26 2.10 13.69
CA VAL A 30 4.77 0.73 13.71
C VAL A 30 5.76 0.53 12.58
N GLU A 31 5.43 0.92 11.35
CA GLU A 31 6.34 0.80 10.20
C GLU A 31 7.63 1.59 10.41
N LEU A 32 7.56 2.84 10.89
CA LEU A 32 8.75 3.66 11.17
C LEU A 32 9.64 3.09 12.29
N ARG A 33 9.07 2.31 13.20
CA ARG A 33 9.84 1.69 14.31
C ARG A 33 10.41 0.34 13.95
N THR A 34 9.69 -0.44 13.17
CA THR A 34 10.08 -1.82 12.82
C THR A 34 10.82 -1.90 11.51
N LEU A 35 10.59 -0.95 10.60
CA LEU A 35 11.18 -0.90 9.25
C LEU A 35 11.08 -2.25 8.52
N GLN A 36 9.91 -2.89 8.58
CA GLN A 36 9.74 -4.24 8.04
C GLN A 36 9.31 -4.24 6.58
N SER A 37 8.42 -3.31 6.18
CA SER A 37 7.84 -3.30 4.84
C SER A 37 8.63 -2.41 3.90
N LEU A 38 8.88 -1.15 4.27
CA LEU A 38 9.54 -0.17 3.41
C LEU A 38 10.93 -0.61 2.96
N PRO A 39 11.85 -1.07 3.83
CA PRO A 39 13.18 -1.51 3.37
C PRO A 39 13.11 -2.70 2.44
N ALA A 40 12.18 -3.63 2.66
CA ALA A 40 12.00 -4.79 1.78
C ALA A 40 11.51 -4.36 0.39
N MET A 41 10.56 -3.42 0.31
CA MET A 41 10.05 -2.87 -0.94
C MET A 41 11.14 -2.11 -1.70
N VAL A 42 11.89 -1.24 -1.02
CA VAL A 42 13.00 -0.47 -1.60
C VAL A 42 14.10 -1.38 -2.11
N LEU A 43 14.52 -2.36 -1.29
CA LEU A 43 15.53 -3.33 -1.68
C LEU A 43 15.08 -4.13 -2.93
N PHE A 44 13.84 -4.57 -2.94
CA PHE A 44 13.26 -5.26 -4.10
C PHE A 44 13.31 -4.37 -5.35
N ALA A 45 12.84 -3.12 -5.27
CA ALA A 45 12.81 -2.20 -6.39
C ALA A 45 14.21 -1.90 -6.93
N VAL A 46 15.14 -1.55 -6.06
CA VAL A 46 16.53 -1.26 -6.45
C VAL A 46 17.19 -2.49 -7.07
N THR A 47 17.03 -3.67 -6.46
CA THR A 47 17.58 -4.91 -7.00
C THR A 47 17.01 -5.22 -8.38
N THR A 48 15.69 -5.05 -8.56
CA THR A 48 15.04 -5.23 -9.85
C THR A 48 15.61 -4.28 -10.89
N PHE A 49 15.77 -3.00 -10.60
CA PHE A 49 16.35 -2.02 -11.52
C PHE A 49 17.79 -2.37 -11.88
N VAL A 50 18.60 -2.78 -10.90
CA VAL A 50 19.98 -3.24 -11.16
C VAL A 50 20.01 -4.46 -12.10
N ILE A 51 19.17 -5.45 -11.83
CA ILE A 51 19.08 -6.66 -12.68
C ILE A 51 18.67 -6.28 -14.11
N PHE A 52 17.64 -5.45 -14.27
CA PHE A 52 17.22 -5.02 -15.61
C PHE A 52 18.28 -4.17 -16.32
N ARG A 53 18.94 -3.26 -15.60
CA ARG A 53 20.00 -2.41 -16.17
C ARG A 53 21.17 -3.20 -16.70
N PHE A 54 21.64 -4.19 -15.95
CA PHE A 54 22.83 -4.97 -16.28
C PHE A 54 22.53 -6.30 -16.99
N GLY A 55 21.30 -6.82 -16.86
CA GLY A 55 20.91 -8.10 -17.43
C GLY A 55 20.40 -8.01 -18.88
N LEU A 56 19.91 -6.85 -19.33
CA LEU A 56 19.35 -6.73 -20.68
C LEU A 56 20.36 -6.38 -21.78
N ASP A 57 21.62 -6.22 -21.47
CA ASP A 57 22.69 -5.83 -22.42
C ASP A 57 22.34 -4.62 -23.30
N ARG A 58 21.55 -3.70 -22.76
CA ARG A 58 21.11 -2.45 -23.39
C ARG A 58 21.47 -1.27 -22.51
N THR A 59 22.05 -0.24 -23.10
CA THR A 59 22.46 0.96 -22.37
C THR A 59 21.27 1.84 -21.97
N THR A 60 20.18 1.78 -22.73
CA THR A 60 18.93 2.51 -22.46
C THR A 60 17.73 1.60 -22.72
N LEU A 61 16.69 1.77 -21.91
CA LEU A 61 15.38 1.19 -22.17
C LEU A 61 14.51 2.26 -22.83
N GLU A 62 14.03 1.99 -24.03
CA GLU A 62 13.17 2.92 -24.74
C GLU A 62 11.72 2.80 -24.28
N GLY A 63 11.09 3.95 -24.03
CA GLY A 63 9.65 4.17 -23.93
C GLY A 63 8.88 3.11 -23.12
N SER A 64 8.14 2.27 -23.81
CA SER A 64 7.22 1.29 -23.20
C SER A 64 7.90 0.22 -22.35
N LEU A 65 9.15 -0.15 -22.66
CA LEU A 65 9.87 -1.15 -21.88
C LEU A 65 10.30 -0.62 -20.52
N ALA A 66 10.78 0.62 -20.46
CA ALA A 66 11.12 1.29 -19.21
C ALA A 66 9.89 1.45 -18.31
N ALA A 67 8.78 1.91 -18.87
CA ALA A 67 7.52 2.01 -18.15
C ALA A 67 7.05 0.64 -17.62
N GLY A 68 7.15 -0.41 -18.45
CA GLY A 68 6.81 -1.78 -18.02
C GLY A 68 7.65 -2.28 -16.85
N VAL A 69 8.98 -2.03 -16.87
CA VAL A 69 9.87 -2.38 -15.75
C VAL A 69 9.48 -1.66 -14.47
N LEU A 70 9.17 -0.36 -14.56
CA LEU A 70 8.75 0.42 -13.40
C LEU A 70 7.42 -0.07 -12.85
N LEU A 71 6.39 -0.23 -13.69
CA LEU A 71 5.06 -0.68 -13.28
C LEU A 71 5.10 -2.07 -12.65
N VAL A 72 5.81 -3.02 -13.25
CA VAL A 72 5.97 -4.36 -12.68
C VAL A 72 6.69 -4.29 -11.33
N THR A 73 7.71 -3.45 -11.20
CA THR A 73 8.45 -3.30 -9.95
C THR A 73 7.58 -2.71 -8.85
N VAL A 74 6.82 -1.65 -9.13
CA VAL A 74 5.89 -1.04 -8.18
C VAL A 74 4.79 -2.02 -7.80
N LEU A 75 4.24 -2.76 -8.77
CA LEU A 75 3.23 -3.78 -8.53
C LEU A 75 3.70 -4.86 -7.54
N PHE A 76 4.88 -5.44 -7.76
CA PHE A 76 5.41 -6.46 -6.85
C PHE A 76 5.82 -5.90 -5.48
N ALA A 77 6.33 -4.68 -5.44
CA ALA A 77 6.59 -3.98 -4.20
C ALA A 77 5.28 -3.72 -3.41
N ALA A 78 4.21 -3.32 -4.11
CA ALA A 78 2.88 -3.19 -3.51
C ALA A 78 2.36 -4.52 -2.94
N LEU A 79 2.56 -5.63 -3.64
CA LEU A 79 2.22 -6.97 -3.14
C LEU A 79 2.91 -7.29 -1.80
N LEU A 80 4.19 -6.90 -1.66
CA LEU A 80 4.91 -7.07 -0.39
C LEU A 80 4.27 -6.27 0.74
N ALA A 81 3.88 -5.01 0.48
CA ALA A 81 3.21 -4.17 1.46
C ALA A 81 1.82 -4.70 1.82
N ILE A 82 1.02 -5.10 0.81
CA ILE A 82 -0.34 -5.64 0.98
C ILE A 82 -0.32 -6.90 1.84
N ASN A 83 0.63 -7.80 1.62
CA ASN A 83 0.76 -9.03 2.40
C ASN A 83 1.03 -8.75 3.88
N ARG A 84 1.64 -7.61 4.21
CA ARG A 84 1.96 -7.22 5.59
C ARG A 84 0.95 -6.30 6.24
N LEU A 85 0.00 -5.76 5.46
CA LEU A 85 -0.94 -4.71 5.89
C LEU A 85 -1.75 -5.06 7.14
N PHE A 86 -2.12 -6.33 7.34
CA PHE A 86 -2.92 -6.82 8.46
C PHE A 86 -2.16 -7.79 9.39
N VAL A 87 -0.84 -7.92 9.22
CA VAL A 87 -0.04 -8.79 10.10
C VAL A 87 -0.11 -8.34 11.56
N PRO A 88 0.03 -7.04 11.90
CA PRO A 88 -0.03 -6.60 13.28
C PRO A 88 -1.38 -6.92 13.95
N GLU A 89 -2.50 -6.73 13.23
CA GLU A 89 -3.83 -7.02 13.76
C GLU A 89 -4.06 -8.50 14.03
N ARG A 90 -3.41 -9.37 13.26
CA ARG A 90 -3.52 -10.81 13.42
C ARG A 90 -2.67 -11.34 14.57
N ASP A 91 -1.40 -10.96 14.58
CA ASP A 91 -0.41 -11.55 15.49
C ASP A 91 -0.54 -11.00 16.92
N GLU A 92 -1.03 -9.77 17.06
CA GLU A 92 -1.22 -9.08 18.35
C GLU A 92 -2.65 -9.19 18.91
N GLY A 93 -3.53 -10.01 18.31
CA GLY A 93 -4.93 -10.12 18.74
C GLY A 93 -5.75 -8.86 18.44
N GLY A 94 -5.27 -8.01 17.55
CA GLY A 94 -5.89 -6.75 17.18
C GLY A 94 -7.29 -6.89 16.59
N PHE A 95 -7.60 -8.01 15.92
CA PHE A 95 -8.95 -8.28 15.42
C PHE A 95 -9.97 -8.45 16.57
N ASP A 96 -9.59 -9.07 17.68
CA ASP A 96 -10.47 -9.20 18.84
C ASP A 96 -10.64 -7.84 19.53
N ALA A 97 -9.58 -7.05 19.61
CA ALA A 97 -9.66 -5.68 20.11
C ALA A 97 -10.56 -4.78 19.23
N ILE A 98 -10.49 -4.90 17.90
CA ILE A 98 -11.34 -4.17 16.95
C ILE A 98 -12.80 -4.61 17.07
N ARG A 99 -13.08 -5.92 17.28
CA ARG A 99 -14.44 -6.43 17.51
C ARG A 99 -15.06 -5.97 18.81
N LEU A 100 -14.26 -5.76 19.84
CA LEU A 100 -14.68 -5.30 21.15
C LEU A 100 -14.78 -3.76 21.23
N ALA A 101 -14.03 -3.04 20.40
CA ALA A 101 -14.09 -1.60 20.29
C ALA A 101 -15.23 -1.19 19.34
N PRO A 102 -15.98 -0.10 19.63
CA PRO A 102 -17.00 0.44 18.73
C PRO A 102 -16.33 1.21 17.56
N VAL A 103 -15.44 0.53 16.83
CA VAL A 103 -14.73 1.10 15.67
C VAL A 103 -15.56 0.85 14.43
N ASP A 104 -15.79 1.92 13.66
CA ASP A 104 -16.46 1.81 12.37
C ASP A 104 -15.56 1.07 11.36
N ALA A 105 -16.08 0.02 10.72
CA ALA A 105 -15.35 -0.76 9.72
C ALA A 105 -14.88 0.09 8.53
N SER A 106 -15.61 1.14 8.18
CA SER A 106 -15.22 2.10 7.15
C SER A 106 -13.97 2.89 7.53
N ALA A 107 -13.85 3.30 8.79
CA ALA A 107 -12.67 4.01 9.29
C ALA A 107 -11.42 3.13 9.24
N LEU A 108 -11.54 1.84 9.61
CA LEU A 108 -10.46 0.87 9.49
C LEU A 108 -10.05 0.68 8.03
N PHE A 109 -11.02 0.48 7.12
CA PHE A 109 -10.75 0.29 5.70
C PHE A 109 -9.99 1.48 5.11
N TRP A 110 -10.50 2.70 5.29
CA TRP A 110 -9.86 3.90 4.75
C TRP A 110 -8.48 4.17 5.37
N ALA A 111 -8.28 3.86 6.65
CA ALA A 111 -6.97 3.97 7.28
C ALA A 111 -5.96 3.02 6.62
N LYS A 112 -6.37 1.80 6.27
CA LYS A 112 -5.50 0.84 5.57
C LYS A 112 -5.21 1.25 4.12
N VAL A 113 -6.20 1.77 3.40
CA VAL A 113 -6.00 2.33 2.05
C VAL A 113 -4.95 3.45 2.09
N VAL A 114 -5.14 4.42 2.97
CA VAL A 114 -4.21 5.56 3.08
C VAL A 114 -2.82 5.12 3.55
N ALA A 115 -2.73 4.19 4.51
CA ALA A 115 -1.45 3.66 4.96
C ALA A 115 -0.67 3.02 3.80
N LEU A 116 -1.36 2.22 2.95
CA LEU A 116 -0.74 1.57 1.79
C LEU A 116 -0.27 2.59 0.75
N VAL A 117 -1.10 3.59 0.43
CA VAL A 117 -0.70 4.68 -0.47
C VAL A 117 0.53 5.42 0.08
N VAL A 118 0.58 5.70 1.38
CA VAL A 118 1.76 6.35 2.00
C VAL A 118 3.00 5.46 1.87
N TYR A 119 2.88 4.14 2.02
CA TYR A 119 4.02 3.23 1.83
C TYR A 119 4.50 3.21 0.38
N LEU A 120 3.59 3.25 -0.59
CA LEU A 120 3.94 3.31 -2.01
C LEU A 120 4.60 4.64 -2.36
N LEU A 121 4.08 5.76 -1.91
CA LEU A 121 4.71 7.06 -2.07
C LEU A 121 6.11 7.13 -1.44
N ALA A 122 6.30 6.52 -0.27
CA ALA A 122 7.61 6.45 0.38
C ALA A 122 8.60 5.57 -0.42
N LEU A 123 8.10 4.47 -1.00
CA LEU A 123 8.88 3.67 -1.94
C LEU A 123 9.28 4.49 -3.17
N GLU A 124 8.32 5.17 -3.80
CA GLU A 124 8.52 5.94 -5.02
C GLU A 124 9.48 7.10 -4.82
N ALA A 125 9.47 7.72 -3.65
CA ALA A 125 10.44 8.77 -3.32
C ALA A 125 11.91 8.31 -3.44
N VAL A 126 12.16 7.01 -3.29
CA VAL A 126 13.48 6.40 -3.49
C VAL A 126 13.58 5.74 -4.87
N ALA A 127 12.55 5.01 -5.28
CA ALA A 127 12.56 4.23 -6.52
C ALA A 127 12.62 5.11 -7.78
N LEU A 128 11.88 6.22 -7.82
CA LEU A 128 11.87 7.11 -9.00
C LEU A 128 13.22 7.76 -9.29
N PRO A 129 13.95 8.33 -8.32
CA PRO A 129 15.31 8.83 -8.58
C PRO A 129 16.26 7.74 -9.07
N VAL A 130 16.21 6.55 -8.48
CA VAL A 130 17.04 5.42 -8.90
C VAL A 130 16.68 4.98 -10.33
N PHE A 131 15.39 4.87 -10.61
CA PHE A 131 14.90 4.56 -11.96
C PHE A 131 15.34 5.60 -12.99
N ALA A 132 15.23 6.89 -12.65
CA ALA A 132 15.64 7.98 -13.52
C ALA A 132 17.14 7.91 -13.87
N VAL A 133 17.99 7.67 -12.88
CA VAL A 133 19.45 7.53 -13.10
C VAL A 133 19.78 6.34 -14.00
N PHE A 134 19.02 5.26 -13.93
CA PHE A 134 19.35 4.04 -14.68
C PHE A 134 18.73 3.99 -16.08
N PHE A 135 17.55 4.60 -16.29
CA PHE A 135 16.74 4.36 -17.47
C PHE A 135 16.29 5.62 -18.21
N LEU A 136 16.34 6.80 -17.59
CA LEU A 136 15.93 8.04 -18.26
C LEU A 136 17.15 8.82 -18.75
N GLU A 137 17.09 9.27 -19.98
CA GLU A 137 18.08 10.22 -20.54
C GLU A 137 17.75 11.65 -20.10
N GLU A 138 16.47 11.95 -19.97
CA GLU A 138 15.99 13.27 -19.56
C GLU A 138 15.04 13.19 -18.37
N TRP A 139 15.19 14.10 -17.43
CA TRP A 139 14.39 14.16 -16.19
C TRP A 139 13.01 14.81 -16.40
N SER A 140 12.76 15.40 -17.57
CA SER A 140 11.50 16.06 -17.90
C SER A 140 10.29 15.13 -17.83
N GLY A 141 10.49 13.82 -18.07
CA GLY A 141 9.45 12.80 -17.99
C GLY A 141 9.05 12.37 -16.56
N LEU A 142 9.77 12.77 -15.53
CA LEU A 142 9.49 12.33 -14.14
C LEU A 142 8.17 12.88 -13.59
N VAL A 143 7.82 14.12 -13.91
CA VAL A 143 6.60 14.75 -13.37
C VAL A 143 5.33 14.07 -13.88
N PRO A 144 5.13 13.86 -15.20
CA PRO A 144 3.97 13.11 -15.68
C PRO A 144 3.98 11.66 -15.19
N LEU A 145 5.15 11.03 -15.12
CA LEU A 145 5.29 9.66 -14.60
C LEU A 145 4.84 9.55 -13.13
N ALA A 146 5.28 10.47 -12.27
CA ALA A 146 4.83 10.52 -10.88
C ALA A 146 3.31 10.73 -10.76
N GLY A 147 2.70 11.50 -11.68
CA GLY A 147 1.25 11.68 -11.72
C GLY A 147 0.50 10.39 -12.05
N VAL A 148 1.00 9.62 -13.01
CA VAL A 148 0.44 8.29 -13.36
C VAL A 148 0.58 7.31 -12.22
N LEU A 149 1.75 7.26 -11.57
CA LEU A 149 1.99 6.39 -10.44
C LEU A 149 1.10 6.73 -9.24
N LEU A 150 0.89 8.00 -8.94
CA LEU A 150 -0.04 8.42 -7.89
C LEU A 150 -1.46 7.89 -8.12
N LEU A 151 -1.94 7.91 -9.37
CA LEU A 151 -3.24 7.33 -9.73
C LEU A 151 -3.24 5.81 -9.57
N ALA A 152 -2.17 5.15 -9.99
CA ALA A 152 -1.99 3.71 -9.81
C ALA A 152 -1.94 3.34 -8.32
N ASP A 153 -1.27 4.11 -7.48
CA ASP A 153 -1.18 3.90 -6.03
C ASP A 153 -2.54 3.95 -5.34
N VAL A 154 -3.41 4.88 -5.74
CA VAL A 154 -4.78 4.93 -5.21
C VAL A 154 -5.55 3.66 -5.59
N GLY A 155 -5.41 3.21 -6.84
CA GLY A 155 -6.01 1.96 -7.30
C GLY A 155 -5.46 0.73 -6.57
N LEU A 156 -4.14 0.64 -6.43
CA LEU A 156 -3.44 -0.40 -5.68
C LEU A 156 -3.83 -0.38 -4.19
N GLY A 157 -3.93 0.80 -3.60
CA GLY A 157 -4.33 0.99 -2.21
C GLY A 157 -5.74 0.48 -1.95
N ALA A 158 -6.69 0.87 -2.80
CA ALA A 158 -8.09 0.47 -2.67
C ALA A 158 -8.27 -1.05 -2.87
N THR A 159 -7.74 -1.60 -3.98
CA THR A 159 -7.85 -3.03 -4.30
C THR A 159 -7.07 -3.88 -3.30
N GLY A 160 -5.87 -3.45 -2.91
CA GLY A 160 -5.03 -4.13 -1.94
C GLY A 160 -5.68 -4.21 -0.55
N ALA A 161 -6.31 -3.14 -0.08
CA ALA A 161 -7.04 -3.15 1.18
C ALA A 161 -8.23 -4.11 1.17
N VAL A 162 -8.99 -4.16 0.05
CA VAL A 162 -10.10 -5.12 -0.12
C VAL A 162 -9.58 -6.56 -0.06
N VAL A 163 -8.58 -6.89 -0.87
CA VAL A 163 -8.03 -8.25 -0.94
C VAL A 163 -7.42 -8.68 0.38
N SER A 164 -6.67 -7.79 1.05
CA SER A 164 -6.11 -8.05 2.39
C SER A 164 -7.20 -8.32 3.43
N THR A 165 -8.32 -7.60 3.36
CA THR A 165 -9.45 -7.81 4.28
C THR A 165 -10.06 -9.21 4.09
N ILE A 166 -10.24 -9.64 2.84
CA ILE A 166 -10.73 -10.97 2.51
C ILE A 166 -9.73 -12.06 2.94
N GLY A 167 -8.44 -11.81 2.67
CA GLY A 167 -7.36 -12.74 2.99
C GLY A 167 -7.07 -12.88 4.49
N ALA A 168 -7.40 -11.87 5.30
CA ALA A 168 -7.04 -11.84 6.73
C ALA A 168 -7.52 -13.05 7.53
N ASN A 169 -8.67 -13.64 7.16
CA ASN A 169 -9.25 -14.82 7.79
C ASN A 169 -8.91 -16.15 7.09
N SER A 170 -8.14 -16.13 6.01
CA SER A 170 -7.81 -17.34 5.24
C SER A 170 -6.47 -17.93 5.66
N ARG A 171 -6.39 -19.27 5.79
CA ARG A 171 -5.13 -19.99 5.99
C ARG A 171 -4.21 -19.97 4.76
N ALA A 172 -4.78 -19.73 3.58
CA ALA A 172 -4.08 -19.67 2.29
C ALA A 172 -3.79 -18.24 1.82
N ARG A 173 -3.75 -17.27 2.73
CA ARG A 173 -3.60 -15.85 2.45
C ARG A 173 -2.42 -15.53 1.52
N ASP A 174 -1.27 -16.12 1.77
CA ASP A 174 -0.05 -15.86 1.02
C ASP A 174 -0.17 -16.24 -0.46
N LEU A 175 -1.05 -17.19 -0.78
CA LEU A 175 -1.39 -17.58 -2.14
C LEU A 175 -2.59 -16.80 -2.69
N LEU A 176 -3.59 -16.51 -1.86
CA LEU A 176 -4.79 -15.80 -2.28
C LEU A 176 -4.53 -14.36 -2.66
N THR A 177 -3.65 -13.68 -1.92
CA THR A 177 -3.34 -12.27 -2.17
C THR A 177 -2.81 -12.07 -3.60
N PRO A 178 -1.73 -12.71 -4.05
CA PRO A 178 -1.26 -12.55 -5.42
C PRO A 178 -2.24 -13.13 -6.46
N LEU A 179 -2.92 -14.24 -6.15
CA LEU A 179 -3.85 -14.88 -7.08
C LEU A 179 -5.06 -13.98 -7.41
N VAL A 180 -5.59 -13.24 -6.45
CA VAL A 180 -6.73 -12.35 -6.65
C VAL A 180 -6.28 -10.96 -7.13
N LEU A 181 -5.14 -10.47 -6.63
CA LEU A 181 -4.63 -9.16 -7.00
C LEU A 181 -4.12 -9.09 -8.43
N LEU A 182 -3.37 -10.08 -8.90
CA LEU A 182 -2.79 -10.04 -10.25
C LEU A 182 -3.84 -9.83 -11.35
N PRO A 183 -4.96 -10.57 -11.42
CA PRO A 183 -6.00 -10.32 -12.41
C PRO A 183 -6.68 -8.96 -12.29
N LEU A 184 -6.77 -8.41 -11.08
CA LEU A 184 -7.37 -7.09 -10.83
C LEU A 184 -6.42 -5.95 -11.22
N LEU A 185 -5.11 -6.16 -11.04
CA LEU A 185 -4.09 -5.14 -11.27
C LEU A 185 -3.62 -5.08 -12.73
N VAL A 186 -3.74 -6.18 -13.48
CA VAL A 186 -3.40 -6.19 -14.91
C VAL A 186 -4.16 -5.11 -15.68
N PRO A 187 -5.49 -4.97 -15.59
CA PRO A 187 -6.21 -3.87 -16.25
C PRO A 187 -5.76 -2.48 -15.76
N LEU A 188 -5.46 -2.35 -14.47
CA LEU A 188 -5.02 -1.08 -13.89
C LEU A 188 -3.65 -0.65 -14.45
N THR A 189 -2.72 -1.59 -14.57
CA THR A 189 -1.38 -1.31 -15.13
C THR A 189 -1.40 -1.08 -16.64
N ILE A 190 -2.38 -1.63 -17.36
CA ILE A 190 -2.56 -1.35 -18.80
C ILE A 190 -3.17 0.04 -19.01
N ALA A 191 -3.99 0.52 -18.07
CA ALA A 191 -4.64 1.83 -18.15
C ALA A 191 -3.74 2.99 -17.69
N ALA A 192 -2.65 2.71 -16.95
CA ALA A 192 -1.68 3.70 -16.47
C ALA A 192 -0.61 3.97 -17.52
#